data_a2b58c927c28a7e0a7cf8655a6527514
#
_entry.id   a2b58c927c28a7e0a7cf8655a6527514
#
_cell.length_a   1.000
_cell.length_b   1.000
_cell.length_c   1.000
_cell.angle_alpha   90.00
_cell.angle_beta   90.00
_cell.angle_gamma   90.00
#
_symmetry.space_group_name_H-M   'P 1'
#
loop_
_entity.id
_entity.type
_entity.pdbx_description
1 polymer ?
#
loop_
_entity_poly.entity_id
_entity_poly.type
_entity_poly.pdbx_seq_one_letter_code
_entity_poly.pdbx_strand_id
1 'polypeptide(L)'
;MKTFLLSIIFCIINFSLSVKAGNGQLSLLQSLKGQWSFSIGINDEWTSPKYDDSNWEVIKVPSSWEDQGFNGYNGYAFYRKRFTIPSAHKGRMLYLYMGYIDDVDVVFLNGHKIGSTGEFPPHYVTAYNAERIYYIPEQYINFDGPNLIAVKVYDTEQAGGIVSGEIGLYGGKTALKMDVNLQTGWKFKTGDDLKRKDVAFDDTKWNELLVPGKWEDQGYRDYDGYGWYRKTFVFQGSAEDDRLVIVMGKIDDYDQVYINGTLVGSTGSFPSAMKEQPTTGQEFNAFRGYYIPAGLVKKGQKNTVAVRVLDTGGIGGIYEGPVGILTQTKYIEYWRSIKKSRH
;
A
#
# COMPACT_ATOMS: atom_id res chain seq x y z
N MET A 1 -40.36 -28.96 -46.62
CA MET A 1 -39.84 -28.93 -45.27
C MET A 1 -38.61 -28.00 -45.26
N LYS A 2 -38.75 -26.78 -44.76
CA LYS A 2 -37.64 -25.82 -44.61
C LYS A 2 -37.20 -25.81 -43.15
N THR A 3 -35.99 -26.28 -42.90
CA THR A 3 -35.35 -26.33 -41.62
C THR A 3 -34.79 -24.93 -41.27
N PHE A 4 -35.30 -24.26 -40.24
CA PHE A 4 -34.75 -23.03 -39.68
C PHE A 4 -33.64 -23.40 -38.72
N LEU A 5 -32.41 -23.01 -39.01
CA LEU A 5 -31.30 -23.01 -38.03
C LEU A 5 -31.40 -21.73 -37.18
N LEU A 6 -31.63 -21.91 -35.89
CA LEU A 6 -31.61 -20.83 -34.91
C LEU A 6 -30.16 -20.69 -34.40
N SER A 7 -29.46 -19.64 -34.81
CA SER A 7 -28.15 -19.28 -34.26
C SER A 7 -28.36 -18.53 -32.92
N ILE A 8 -28.00 -19.18 -31.83
CA ILE A 8 -27.94 -18.54 -30.50
C ILE A 8 -26.62 -17.81 -30.40
N ILE A 9 -26.68 -16.49 -30.45
CA ILE A 9 -25.53 -15.62 -30.15
C ILE A 9 -25.42 -15.56 -28.64
N PHE A 10 -24.38 -16.16 -28.07
CA PHE A 10 -24.00 -16.01 -26.67
C PHE A 10 -23.32 -14.65 -26.51
N CYS A 11 -24.06 -13.67 -26.01
CA CYS A 11 -23.49 -12.40 -25.57
C CYS A 11 -22.78 -12.63 -24.24
N ILE A 12 -21.46 -12.73 -24.25
CA ILE A 12 -20.66 -12.74 -23.04
C ILE A 12 -20.66 -11.30 -22.49
N ILE A 13 -21.52 -11.06 -21.51
CA ILE A 13 -21.50 -9.80 -20.73
C ILE A 13 -20.33 -9.90 -19.78
N ASN A 14 -19.22 -9.24 -20.10
CA ASN A 14 -18.12 -9.03 -19.16
C ASN A 14 -18.59 -8.06 -18.07
N PHE A 15 -19.01 -8.60 -16.92
CA PHE A 15 -19.19 -7.82 -15.69
C PHE A 15 -17.79 -7.48 -15.17
N SER A 16 -17.30 -6.28 -15.44
CA SER A 16 -16.15 -5.72 -14.71
C SER A 16 -16.60 -5.29 -13.33
N LEU A 17 -16.33 -6.11 -12.31
CA LEU A 17 -16.44 -5.69 -10.92
C LEU A 17 -15.44 -4.55 -10.67
N SER A 18 -15.94 -3.36 -10.45
CA SER A 18 -15.13 -2.21 -10.03
C SER A 18 -15.24 -2.04 -8.53
N VAL A 19 -14.14 -2.28 -7.83
CA VAL A 19 -14.01 -2.03 -6.40
C VAL A 19 -13.62 -0.57 -6.20
N LYS A 20 -14.34 0.14 -5.33
CA LYS A 20 -14.02 1.52 -4.95
C LYS A 20 -12.95 1.52 -3.86
N ALA A 21 -11.70 1.76 -4.24
CA ALA A 21 -10.68 2.22 -3.32
C ALA A 21 -10.38 3.68 -3.65
N GLY A 22 -10.62 4.58 -2.70
CA GLY A 22 -10.35 6.02 -2.85
C GLY A 22 -10.84 6.65 -4.16
N ASN A 23 -10.60 7.91 -4.43
CA ASN A 23 -11.07 8.67 -5.61
C ASN A 23 -10.63 8.14 -7.00
N GLY A 24 -10.05 6.94 -7.10
CA GLY A 24 -9.67 6.27 -8.34
C GLY A 24 -10.27 4.86 -8.41
N GLN A 25 -11.02 4.58 -9.48
CA GLN A 25 -11.58 3.24 -9.73
C GLN A 25 -10.42 2.28 -10.05
N LEU A 26 -10.09 1.38 -9.11
CA LEU A 26 -9.19 0.26 -9.38
C LEU A 26 -9.89 -0.77 -10.27
N SER A 27 -9.14 -1.34 -11.19
CA SER A 27 -9.60 -2.42 -12.05
C SER A 27 -8.76 -3.66 -11.82
N LEU A 28 -9.38 -4.84 -11.87
CA LEU A 28 -8.67 -6.11 -11.87
C LEU A 28 -7.78 -6.18 -13.13
N LEU A 29 -6.49 -6.35 -12.92
CA LEU A 29 -5.50 -6.53 -13.99
C LEU A 29 -5.21 -8.01 -14.22
N GLN A 30 -5.13 -8.77 -13.12
CA GLN A 30 -4.86 -10.21 -13.16
C GLN A 30 -5.48 -10.89 -11.95
N SER A 31 -6.29 -11.92 -12.16
CA SER A 31 -6.76 -12.80 -11.08
C SER A 31 -5.63 -13.72 -10.62
N LEU A 32 -5.48 -13.84 -9.31
CA LEU A 32 -4.55 -14.75 -8.67
C LEU A 32 -5.27 -15.89 -7.93
N LYS A 33 -6.60 -15.99 -8.08
CA LYS A 33 -7.38 -17.13 -7.60
C LYS A 33 -6.90 -18.44 -8.22
N GLY A 34 -7.16 -19.54 -7.55
CA GLY A 34 -6.84 -20.88 -8.04
C GLY A 34 -5.74 -21.54 -7.23
N GLN A 35 -4.85 -22.29 -7.86
CA GLN A 35 -3.85 -23.11 -7.17
C GLN A 35 -2.66 -22.29 -6.66
N TRP A 36 -2.27 -22.56 -5.40
CA TRP A 36 -1.12 -21.99 -4.73
C TRP A 36 -0.32 -23.12 -4.06
N SER A 37 1.01 -23.01 -4.04
CA SER A 37 1.83 -23.87 -3.19
C SER A 37 1.57 -23.54 -1.72
N PHE A 38 1.46 -24.56 -0.87
CA PHE A 38 1.08 -24.42 0.53
C PHE A 38 1.93 -25.34 1.42
N SER A 39 2.33 -24.83 2.59
CA SER A 39 3.00 -25.63 3.63
C SER A 39 2.59 -25.14 5.00
N ILE A 40 2.32 -26.07 5.92
CA ILE A 40 2.17 -25.77 7.35
C ILE A 40 3.53 -25.52 7.99
N GLY A 41 3.55 -24.73 9.07
CA GLY A 41 4.76 -24.38 9.80
C GLY A 41 5.32 -22.99 9.49
N ILE A 42 6.53 -22.73 9.95
CA ILE A 42 7.19 -21.44 9.84
C ILE A 42 8.66 -21.61 9.43
N ASN A 43 9.07 -20.88 8.40
CA ASN A 43 10.47 -20.72 8.01
C ASN A 43 10.60 -19.40 7.22
N ASP A 44 11.45 -18.49 7.66
CA ASP A 44 11.63 -17.18 7.03
C ASP A 44 12.23 -17.28 5.62
N GLU A 45 12.96 -18.35 5.29
CA GLU A 45 13.47 -18.60 3.94
C GLU A 45 12.35 -18.81 2.92
N TRP A 46 11.15 -19.19 3.35
CA TRP A 46 9.98 -19.40 2.48
C TRP A 46 9.48 -18.14 1.80
N THR A 47 9.92 -16.97 2.23
CA THR A 47 9.66 -15.69 1.57
C THR A 47 10.54 -15.47 0.34
N SER A 48 11.67 -16.18 0.23
CA SER A 48 12.66 -16.01 -0.83
C SER A 48 12.17 -16.58 -2.18
N PRO A 49 12.30 -15.83 -3.30
CA PRO A 49 12.02 -16.37 -4.65
C PRO A 49 12.90 -17.57 -5.03
N LYS A 50 14.05 -17.72 -4.37
CA LYS A 50 15.03 -18.80 -4.64
C LYS A 50 14.70 -20.10 -3.92
N TYR A 51 13.82 -20.06 -2.93
CA TYR A 51 13.41 -21.25 -2.20
C TYR A 51 12.67 -22.21 -3.13
N ASP A 52 13.03 -23.51 -3.09
CA ASP A 52 12.37 -24.56 -3.85
C ASP A 52 11.14 -25.08 -3.07
N ASP A 53 9.97 -24.78 -3.61
CA ASP A 53 8.66 -25.21 -3.10
C ASP A 53 8.01 -26.32 -3.95
N SER A 54 8.81 -27.04 -4.76
CA SER A 54 8.31 -28.08 -5.65
C SER A 54 7.68 -29.28 -4.93
N ASN A 55 8.06 -29.50 -3.67
CA ASN A 55 7.52 -30.56 -2.81
C ASN A 55 6.38 -30.10 -1.89
N TRP A 56 5.90 -28.87 -2.05
CA TRP A 56 4.78 -28.35 -1.26
C TRP A 56 3.45 -28.91 -1.76
N GLU A 57 2.48 -28.98 -0.86
CA GLU A 57 1.10 -29.23 -1.24
C GLU A 57 0.55 -28.11 -2.12
N VAL A 58 -0.45 -28.44 -2.93
CA VAL A 58 -1.12 -27.46 -3.79
C VAL A 58 -2.57 -27.37 -3.36
N ILE A 59 -2.97 -26.19 -2.93
CA ILE A 59 -4.32 -25.91 -2.49
C ILE A 59 -4.98 -24.79 -3.30
N LYS A 60 -6.32 -24.76 -3.29
CA LYS A 60 -7.12 -23.74 -3.97
C LYS A 60 -7.28 -22.50 -3.09
N VAL A 61 -7.08 -21.32 -3.65
CA VAL A 61 -7.28 -20.03 -3.02
C VAL A 61 -8.35 -19.23 -3.82
N PRO A 62 -9.37 -18.62 -3.20
CA PRO A 62 -9.69 -18.69 -1.76
C PRO A 62 -10.41 -19.99 -1.37
N SER A 63 -10.10 -20.48 -0.18
CA SER A 63 -10.77 -21.57 0.54
C SER A 63 -10.07 -21.74 1.89
N SER A 64 -10.76 -22.24 2.91
CA SER A 64 -10.09 -22.65 4.13
C SER A 64 -9.14 -23.84 3.85
N TRP A 65 -8.10 -24.00 4.62
CA TRP A 65 -7.20 -25.16 4.49
C TRP A 65 -7.81 -26.44 5.05
N GLU A 66 -8.76 -26.33 6.02
CA GLU A 66 -9.53 -27.47 6.54
C GLU A 66 -10.32 -28.18 5.42
N ASP A 67 -10.95 -27.39 4.54
CA ASP A 67 -11.71 -27.93 3.40
C ASP A 67 -10.83 -28.62 2.35
N GLN A 68 -9.51 -28.54 2.51
CA GLN A 68 -8.53 -29.08 1.56
C GLN A 68 -7.60 -30.11 2.17
N GLY A 69 -8.02 -30.70 3.31
CA GLY A 69 -7.35 -31.86 3.90
C GLY A 69 -6.56 -31.55 5.18
N PHE A 70 -6.40 -30.28 5.56
CA PHE A 70 -5.69 -29.88 6.79
C PHE A 70 -6.65 -29.72 7.97
N ASN A 71 -7.62 -30.63 8.08
CA ASN A 71 -8.68 -30.58 9.06
C ASN A 71 -8.15 -30.53 10.50
N GLY A 72 -8.58 -29.49 11.25
CA GLY A 72 -8.19 -29.26 12.64
C GLY A 72 -6.76 -28.75 12.82
N TYR A 73 -6.11 -28.30 11.76
CA TYR A 73 -4.80 -27.68 11.89
C TYR A 73 -4.96 -26.20 12.29
N ASN A 74 -4.35 -25.83 13.42
CA ASN A 74 -4.19 -24.44 13.87
C ASN A 74 -2.70 -24.13 13.97
N GLY A 75 -2.31 -22.91 13.67
CA GLY A 75 -0.90 -22.51 13.72
C GLY A 75 -0.43 -21.74 12.49
N TYR A 76 0.86 -21.81 12.23
CA TYR A 76 1.48 -21.11 11.11
C TYR A 76 1.38 -21.90 9.80
N ALA A 77 1.06 -21.19 8.72
CA ALA A 77 1.13 -21.73 7.37
C ALA A 77 1.68 -20.69 6.38
N PHE A 78 2.17 -21.17 5.25
CA PHE A 78 2.66 -20.36 4.17
C PHE A 78 1.99 -20.71 2.85
N TYR A 79 1.66 -19.69 2.08
CA TYR A 79 1.21 -19.76 0.72
C TYR A 79 2.24 -19.14 -0.21
N ARG A 80 2.42 -19.71 -1.40
CA ARG A 80 3.32 -19.15 -2.42
C ARG A 80 2.65 -19.19 -3.79
N LYS A 81 2.78 -18.09 -4.55
CA LYS A 81 2.26 -17.97 -5.91
C LYS A 81 3.24 -17.26 -6.81
N ARG A 82 3.65 -17.91 -7.88
CA ARG A 82 4.42 -17.28 -8.96
C ARG A 82 3.48 -16.69 -10.01
N PHE A 83 3.82 -15.52 -10.50
CA PHE A 83 3.06 -14.79 -11.52
C PHE A 83 3.95 -13.79 -12.25
N THR A 84 3.47 -13.18 -13.33
CA THR A 84 4.19 -12.15 -14.07
C THR A 84 3.40 -10.84 -14.08
N ILE A 85 4.10 -9.72 -14.09
CA ILE A 85 3.52 -8.38 -14.21
C ILE A 85 4.08 -7.78 -15.50
N PRO A 86 3.24 -7.56 -16.56
CA PRO A 86 3.68 -6.95 -17.80
C PRO A 86 4.23 -5.53 -17.60
N SER A 87 5.28 -5.17 -18.33
CA SER A 87 5.88 -3.81 -18.33
C SER A 87 4.89 -2.72 -18.76
N ALA A 88 3.80 -3.08 -19.44
CA ALA A 88 2.69 -2.17 -19.74
C ALA A 88 2.02 -1.58 -18.47
N HIS A 89 2.25 -2.19 -17.30
CA HIS A 89 1.76 -1.68 -16.00
C HIS A 89 2.79 -0.81 -15.26
N LYS A 90 3.99 -0.65 -15.80
CA LYS A 90 5.02 0.21 -15.20
C LYS A 90 4.54 1.64 -15.02
N GLY A 91 4.84 2.20 -13.86
CA GLY A 91 4.40 3.55 -13.46
C GLY A 91 2.95 3.63 -12.98
N ARG A 92 2.19 2.53 -12.94
CA ARG A 92 0.87 2.47 -12.32
C ARG A 92 0.98 2.18 -10.84
N MET A 93 0.04 2.71 -10.05
CA MET A 93 -0.16 2.22 -8.69
C MET A 93 -0.79 0.83 -8.77
N LEU A 94 -0.09 -0.15 -8.24
CA LEU A 94 -0.55 -1.53 -8.20
C LEU A 94 -0.87 -1.93 -6.76
N TYR A 95 -1.94 -2.68 -6.61
CA TYR A 95 -2.41 -3.20 -5.34
C TYR A 95 -2.63 -4.70 -5.44
N LEU A 96 -2.24 -5.40 -4.40
CA LEU A 96 -2.55 -6.80 -4.21
C LEU A 96 -3.78 -6.93 -3.30
N TYR A 97 -4.86 -7.46 -3.84
CA TYR A 97 -6.03 -7.87 -3.07
C TYR A 97 -5.85 -9.31 -2.64
N MET A 98 -6.01 -9.58 -1.35
CA MET A 98 -5.88 -10.92 -0.76
C MET A 98 -7.16 -11.35 -0.04
N GLY A 99 -8.27 -10.63 -0.28
CA GLY A 99 -9.57 -10.95 0.31
C GLY A 99 -9.57 -10.95 1.82
N TYR A 100 -10.15 -11.98 2.41
CA TYR A 100 -10.20 -12.20 3.85
C TYR A 100 -9.29 -13.37 4.22
N ILE A 101 -8.45 -13.14 5.22
CA ILE A 101 -7.51 -14.15 5.75
C ILE A 101 -7.82 -14.38 7.22
N ASP A 102 -7.99 -15.61 7.60
CA ASP A 102 -8.25 -16.03 8.97
C ASP A 102 -6.95 -16.59 9.55
N ASP A 103 -6.37 -16.02 10.61
CA ASP A 103 -6.67 -14.81 11.37
C ASP A 103 -5.83 -13.61 10.99
N VAL A 104 -4.49 -13.78 10.94
CA VAL A 104 -3.49 -12.72 10.73
C VAL A 104 -2.51 -13.10 9.64
N ASP A 105 -1.97 -12.10 8.97
CA ASP A 105 -1.05 -12.36 7.87
C ASP A 105 0.08 -11.34 7.75
N VAL A 106 1.13 -11.76 7.06
CA VAL A 106 2.12 -10.87 6.46
C VAL A 106 2.39 -11.32 5.03
N VAL A 107 2.40 -10.36 4.11
CA VAL A 107 2.57 -10.58 2.67
C VAL A 107 3.90 -10.05 2.21
N PHE A 108 4.57 -10.85 1.39
CA PHE A 108 5.85 -10.53 0.77
C PHE A 108 5.74 -10.60 -0.75
N LEU A 109 6.37 -9.66 -1.41
CA LEU A 109 6.63 -9.70 -2.86
C LEU A 109 8.14 -9.82 -3.08
N ASN A 110 8.57 -10.88 -3.76
CA ASN A 110 9.99 -11.16 -4.06
C ASN A 110 10.91 -11.10 -2.84
N GLY A 111 10.40 -11.54 -1.67
CA GLY A 111 11.11 -11.53 -0.39
C GLY A 111 11.00 -10.21 0.40
N HIS A 112 10.40 -9.17 -0.17
CA HIS A 112 10.19 -7.89 0.50
C HIS A 112 8.79 -7.81 1.10
N LYS A 113 8.68 -7.50 2.40
CA LYS A 113 7.38 -7.27 3.05
C LYS A 113 6.67 -6.10 2.37
N ILE A 114 5.42 -6.33 1.97
CA ILE A 114 4.54 -5.29 1.37
C ILE A 114 3.34 -4.95 2.24
N GLY A 115 3.03 -5.76 3.24
CA GLY A 115 1.96 -5.48 4.19
C GLY A 115 1.78 -6.57 5.23
N SER A 116 0.98 -6.26 6.25
CA SER A 116 0.52 -7.21 7.28
C SER A 116 -0.79 -6.72 7.85
N THR A 117 -1.62 -7.63 8.35
CA THR A 117 -2.88 -7.31 9.01
C THR A 117 -3.08 -8.23 10.20
N GLY A 118 -3.44 -7.64 11.35
CA GLY A 118 -3.44 -8.31 12.64
C GLY A 118 -2.04 -8.44 13.25
N GLU A 119 -1.93 -9.09 14.41
CA GLU A 119 -0.68 -9.28 15.12
C GLU A 119 -0.44 -10.77 15.44
N PHE A 120 0.78 -11.23 15.17
CA PHE A 120 1.21 -12.58 15.49
C PHE A 120 1.51 -12.76 16.98
N PRO A 121 1.45 -14.00 17.52
CA PRO A 121 1.96 -14.27 18.86
C PRO A 121 3.37 -13.70 19.08
N PRO A 122 3.72 -13.23 20.30
CA PRO A 122 2.98 -13.38 21.56
C PRO A 122 1.87 -12.34 21.81
N HIS A 123 1.76 -11.31 21.00
CA HIS A 123 0.76 -10.25 21.12
C HIS A 123 -0.38 -10.44 20.12
N TYR A 124 -0.85 -11.68 20.01
CA TYR A 124 -1.84 -12.05 19.00
C TYR A 124 -3.09 -11.18 19.02
N VAL A 125 -3.45 -10.69 17.83
CA VAL A 125 -4.71 -10.01 17.61
C VAL A 125 -5.27 -10.36 16.24
N THR A 126 -6.41 -11.03 16.26
CA THR A 126 -7.11 -11.45 15.04
C THR A 126 -7.55 -10.28 14.17
N ALA A 127 -7.59 -10.51 12.87
CA ALA A 127 -8.10 -9.60 11.87
C ALA A 127 -8.96 -10.33 10.81
N TYR A 128 -9.57 -11.47 11.16
CA TYR A 128 -10.31 -12.35 10.25
C TYR A 128 -11.37 -11.62 9.40
N ASN A 129 -11.94 -10.54 9.91
CA ASN A 129 -12.99 -9.74 9.27
C ASN A 129 -12.46 -8.53 8.48
N ALA A 130 -11.15 -8.34 8.40
CA ALA A 130 -10.54 -7.25 7.65
C ALA A 130 -10.25 -7.68 6.20
N GLU A 131 -10.61 -6.84 5.22
CA GLU A 131 -10.20 -7.06 3.84
C GLU A 131 -8.74 -6.67 3.64
N ARG A 132 -7.95 -7.52 2.96
CA ARG A 132 -6.53 -7.32 2.71
C ARG A 132 -6.29 -6.63 1.38
N ILE A 133 -5.77 -5.43 1.43
CA ILE A 133 -5.41 -4.62 0.26
C ILE A 133 -4.02 -4.03 0.52
N TYR A 134 -3.02 -4.52 -0.21
CA TYR A 134 -1.63 -4.10 -0.03
C TYR A 134 -1.13 -3.37 -1.25
N TYR A 135 -0.52 -2.19 -1.04
CA TYR A 135 0.18 -1.49 -2.10
C TYR A 135 1.42 -2.27 -2.52
N ILE A 136 1.67 -2.34 -3.82
CA ILE A 136 2.86 -2.99 -4.38
C ILE A 136 3.88 -1.91 -4.78
N PRO A 137 5.01 -1.78 -4.07
CA PRO A 137 6.08 -0.88 -4.46
C PRO A 137 6.73 -1.30 -5.78
N GLU A 138 6.79 -0.39 -6.76
CA GLU A 138 7.30 -0.68 -8.11
C GLU A 138 8.74 -1.24 -8.09
N GLN A 139 9.59 -0.78 -7.17
CA GLN A 139 10.96 -1.25 -7.07
C GLN A 139 11.10 -2.73 -6.66
N TYR A 140 10.04 -3.35 -6.14
CA TYR A 140 10.05 -4.79 -5.81
C TYR A 140 9.53 -5.66 -6.94
N ILE A 141 9.07 -5.06 -8.05
CA ILE A 141 8.50 -5.77 -9.19
C ILE A 141 9.58 -6.12 -10.19
N ASN A 142 9.60 -7.39 -10.60
CA ASN A 142 10.33 -7.83 -11.78
C ASN A 142 9.37 -7.81 -12.97
N PHE A 143 9.37 -6.70 -13.73
CA PHE A 143 8.52 -6.57 -14.90
C PHE A 143 8.93 -7.55 -15.99
N ASP A 144 7.93 -8.15 -16.67
CA ASP A 144 8.08 -9.17 -17.72
C ASP A 144 8.79 -10.45 -17.27
N GLY A 145 9.20 -10.54 -16.01
CA GLY A 145 9.82 -11.69 -15.39
C GLY A 145 8.95 -12.32 -14.29
N PRO A 146 9.43 -13.44 -13.69
CA PRO A 146 8.72 -14.09 -12.60
C PRO A 146 8.75 -13.24 -11.33
N ASN A 147 7.59 -13.09 -10.69
CA ASN A 147 7.44 -12.55 -9.35
C ASN A 147 6.87 -13.63 -8.43
N LEU A 148 7.19 -13.54 -7.16
CA LEU A 148 6.67 -14.42 -6.11
C LEU A 148 5.89 -13.61 -5.08
N ILE A 149 4.64 -13.97 -4.83
CA ILE A 149 3.93 -13.63 -3.60
C ILE A 149 4.15 -14.78 -2.61
N ALA A 150 4.57 -14.44 -1.39
CA ALA A 150 4.57 -15.35 -0.26
C ALA A 150 3.70 -14.73 0.85
N VAL A 151 2.82 -15.54 1.45
CA VAL A 151 1.91 -15.11 2.51
C VAL A 151 2.14 -16.03 3.70
N LYS A 152 2.58 -15.46 4.82
CA LYS A 152 2.58 -16.14 6.12
C LYS A 152 1.26 -15.86 6.80
N VAL A 153 0.58 -16.91 7.23
CA VAL A 153 -0.70 -16.86 7.95
C VAL A 153 -0.53 -17.51 9.30
N TYR A 154 -1.23 -17.05 10.30
CA TYR A 154 -1.39 -17.72 11.58
C TYR A 154 -2.86 -17.72 11.94
N ASP A 155 -3.37 -18.86 12.29
CA ASP A 155 -4.73 -19.12 12.72
C ASP A 155 -4.75 -19.79 14.09
N THR A 156 -5.73 -19.46 14.93
CA THR A 156 -5.84 -20.01 16.29
C THR A 156 -6.90 -21.08 16.42
N GLU A 157 -7.97 -21.01 15.64
CA GLU A 157 -9.11 -21.92 15.74
C GLU A 157 -10.04 -21.84 14.53
N GLN A 158 -10.84 -22.87 14.32
CA GLN A 158 -11.87 -22.99 13.29
C GLN A 158 -11.29 -23.02 11.86
N ALA A 159 -11.61 -22.04 11.04
CA ALA A 159 -11.29 -22.05 9.61
C ALA A 159 -10.11 -21.14 9.28
N GLY A 160 -8.94 -21.70 9.04
CA GLY A 160 -7.74 -20.94 8.76
C GLY A 160 -7.45 -20.72 7.27
N GLY A 161 -6.68 -19.68 6.98
CA GLY A 161 -6.11 -19.43 5.66
C GLY A 161 -6.72 -18.26 4.87
N ILE A 162 -6.49 -18.25 3.56
CA ILE A 162 -7.05 -17.25 2.63
C ILE A 162 -8.45 -17.71 2.24
N VAL A 163 -9.45 -17.31 3.04
CA VAL A 163 -10.76 -18.01 3.08
C VAL A 163 -11.76 -17.49 2.05
N SER A 164 -11.74 -16.20 1.71
CA SER A 164 -12.77 -15.63 0.82
C SER A 164 -12.35 -14.31 0.16
N GLY A 165 -13.17 -13.81 -0.75
CA GLY A 165 -13.00 -12.51 -1.37
C GLY A 165 -12.29 -12.52 -2.73
N GLU A 166 -11.85 -11.33 -3.15
CA GLU A 166 -11.10 -11.15 -4.39
C GLU A 166 -9.61 -11.31 -4.14
N ILE A 167 -8.96 -12.14 -4.96
CA ILE A 167 -7.53 -12.40 -4.91
C ILE A 167 -6.96 -12.00 -6.27
N GLY A 168 -6.14 -10.97 -6.32
CA GLY A 168 -5.64 -10.48 -7.60
C GLY A 168 -4.80 -9.23 -7.55
N LEU A 169 -4.19 -8.94 -8.69
CA LEU A 169 -3.50 -7.69 -8.96
C LEU A 169 -4.50 -6.67 -9.48
N TYR A 170 -4.56 -5.52 -8.83
CA TYR A 170 -5.41 -4.40 -9.21
C TYR A 170 -4.57 -3.17 -9.53
N GLY A 171 -5.05 -2.32 -10.42
CA GLY A 171 -4.36 -1.07 -10.77
C GLY A 171 -5.30 0.05 -11.13
N GLY A 172 -4.85 1.28 -10.88
CA GLY A 172 -5.53 2.49 -11.29
C GLY A 172 -5.47 2.68 -12.82
N LYS A 173 -6.51 3.30 -13.39
CA LYS A 173 -6.57 3.57 -14.84
C LYS A 173 -5.51 4.59 -15.29
N THR A 174 -5.12 5.50 -14.42
CA THR A 174 -4.18 6.59 -14.72
C THR A 174 -3.05 6.57 -13.71
N ALA A 175 -1.82 6.52 -14.18
CA ALA A 175 -0.63 6.60 -13.32
C ALA A 175 -0.24 8.06 -13.11
N LEU A 176 -0.01 8.46 -11.86
CA LEU A 176 0.71 9.68 -11.54
C LEU A 176 2.20 9.33 -11.46
N LYS A 177 2.91 9.50 -12.58
CA LYS A 177 4.32 9.12 -12.68
C LYS A 177 5.19 10.07 -11.86
N MET A 178 5.75 9.54 -10.76
CA MET A 178 6.70 10.28 -9.91
C MET A 178 8.07 10.40 -10.55
N ASP A 179 8.72 11.54 -10.37
CA ASP A 179 10.15 11.74 -10.69
C ASP A 179 11.02 11.20 -9.56
N VAL A 180 10.53 11.28 -8.30
CA VAL A 180 11.10 10.60 -7.14
C VAL A 180 9.99 9.82 -6.45
N ASN A 181 10.09 8.50 -6.48
CA ASN A 181 9.20 7.64 -5.70
C ASN A 181 9.66 7.66 -4.24
N LEU A 182 8.78 8.06 -3.33
CA LEU A 182 9.04 8.09 -1.89
C LEU A 182 8.31 6.99 -1.13
N GLN A 183 7.58 6.13 -1.81
CA GLN A 183 6.92 4.98 -1.19
C GLN A 183 7.96 4.03 -0.59
N THR A 184 7.52 3.13 0.32
CA THR A 184 8.34 2.23 1.13
C THR A 184 8.91 2.85 2.41
N GLY A 185 9.89 2.16 3.01
CA GLY A 185 10.38 2.42 4.35
C GLY A 185 10.69 3.89 4.66
N TRP A 186 10.00 4.42 5.65
CA TRP A 186 10.26 5.72 6.24
C TRP A 186 10.68 5.55 7.69
N LYS A 187 11.61 6.37 8.15
CA LYS A 187 11.88 6.49 9.58
C LYS A 187 10.65 7.07 10.27
N PHE A 188 10.24 6.47 11.39
CA PHE A 188 9.02 6.84 12.12
C PHE A 188 9.25 6.90 13.63
N LYS A 189 8.62 7.88 14.27
CA LYS A 189 8.65 8.04 15.73
C LYS A 189 7.36 8.70 16.24
N THR A 190 6.75 8.11 17.24
CA THR A 190 5.61 8.68 17.96
C THR A 190 6.00 9.89 18.82
N GLY A 191 4.99 10.68 19.22
CA GLY A 191 5.15 11.92 20.00
C GLY A 191 5.56 13.10 19.14
N ASP A 192 5.58 14.29 19.74
CA ASP A 192 5.77 15.55 19.02
C ASP A 192 7.02 16.30 19.46
N ASP A 193 7.83 16.70 18.48
CA ASP A 193 8.98 17.57 18.64
C ASP A 193 9.27 18.25 17.29
N LEU A 194 9.07 19.57 17.21
CA LEU A 194 9.28 20.33 15.99
C LEU A 194 10.74 20.33 15.47
N LYS A 195 11.72 19.97 16.30
CA LYS A 195 13.12 19.79 15.85
C LYS A 195 13.26 18.63 14.87
N ARG A 196 12.31 17.71 14.86
CA ARG A 196 12.31 16.54 13.95
C ARG A 196 12.19 16.91 12.46
N LYS A 197 11.78 18.13 12.13
CA LYS A 197 11.82 18.66 10.75
C LYS A 197 13.21 19.02 10.27
N ASP A 198 14.17 19.25 11.17
CA ASP A 198 15.48 19.78 10.84
C ASP A 198 16.34 18.75 10.10
N VAL A 199 17.11 19.22 9.09
CA VAL A 199 17.93 18.34 8.25
C VAL A 199 18.96 17.56 9.07
N ALA A 200 19.55 18.21 10.07
CA ALA A 200 20.59 17.62 10.92
C ALA A 200 20.04 16.75 12.07
N PHE A 201 18.71 16.58 12.18
CA PHE A 201 18.12 15.75 13.22
C PHE A 201 18.54 14.28 13.05
N ASP A 202 18.99 13.64 14.12
CA ASP A 202 19.37 12.23 14.14
C ASP A 202 18.14 11.33 14.29
N ASP A 203 17.81 10.62 13.22
CA ASP A 203 16.71 9.66 13.14
C ASP A 203 17.18 8.19 13.03
N THR A 204 18.46 7.91 13.31
CA THR A 204 19.07 6.57 13.18
C THR A 204 18.41 5.51 14.06
N LYS A 205 17.90 5.93 15.24
CA LYS A 205 17.21 5.05 16.21
C LYS A 205 15.69 4.99 16.01
N TRP A 206 15.17 5.56 14.95
CA TRP A 206 13.74 5.50 14.67
C TRP A 206 13.36 4.16 14.03
N ASN A 207 12.15 3.71 14.30
CA ASN A 207 11.58 2.56 13.62
C ASN A 207 11.41 2.85 12.13
N GLU A 208 11.14 1.82 11.36
CA GLU A 208 10.83 1.96 9.94
C GLU A 208 9.40 1.50 9.68
N LEU A 209 8.60 2.34 9.01
CA LEU A 209 7.26 2.02 8.55
C LEU A 209 7.20 2.00 7.03
N LEU A 210 6.35 1.13 6.49
CA LEU A 210 5.96 1.15 5.10
C LEU A 210 5.00 2.32 4.83
N VAL A 211 5.23 3.05 3.76
CA VAL A 211 4.37 4.13 3.28
C VAL A 211 4.05 3.87 1.80
N PRO A 212 2.78 3.85 1.41
CA PRO A 212 1.59 4.00 2.26
C PRO A 212 1.34 2.78 3.16
N GLY A 213 0.77 3.02 4.32
CA GLY A 213 0.38 2.00 5.29
C GLY A 213 -0.17 2.62 6.57
N LYS A 214 -1.09 1.91 7.21
CA LYS A 214 -1.68 2.32 8.47
C LYS A 214 -0.71 2.06 9.63
N TRP A 215 -0.82 2.83 10.70
CA TRP A 215 -0.04 2.61 11.94
C TRP A 215 -0.42 1.30 12.60
N GLU A 216 -1.71 1.00 12.67
CA GLU A 216 -2.29 -0.18 13.32
C GLU A 216 -1.73 -1.48 12.73
N ASP A 217 -1.56 -1.52 11.41
CA ASP A 217 -1.02 -2.70 10.70
C ASP A 217 0.51 -2.86 10.86
N GLN A 218 1.16 -1.91 11.57
CA GLN A 218 2.62 -1.84 11.68
C GLN A 218 3.12 -1.72 13.13
N GLY A 219 2.27 -2.17 14.11
CA GLY A 219 2.65 -2.28 15.51
C GLY A 219 2.36 -1.03 16.37
N TYR A 220 1.53 -0.11 15.87
CA TYR A 220 1.07 1.08 16.62
C TYR A 220 -0.45 1.06 16.78
N ARG A 221 -0.96 -0.09 17.24
CA ARG A 221 -2.38 -0.29 17.48
C ARG A 221 -2.89 0.69 18.53
N ASP A 222 -4.12 1.18 18.33
CA ASP A 222 -4.83 2.09 19.24
C ASP A 222 -3.97 3.32 19.64
N TYR A 223 -3.03 3.70 18.77
CA TYR A 223 -2.20 4.87 19.01
C TYR A 223 -2.82 6.08 18.34
N ASP A 224 -3.41 6.95 19.14
CA ASP A 224 -3.83 8.28 18.73
C ASP A 224 -2.78 9.31 19.18
N GLY A 225 -2.54 10.32 18.36
CA GLY A 225 -1.58 11.37 18.67
C GLY A 225 -0.62 11.73 17.57
N TYR A 226 0.52 12.26 17.95
CA TYR A 226 1.51 12.74 17.00
C TYR A 226 2.45 11.63 16.54
N GLY A 227 2.65 11.55 15.22
CA GLY A 227 3.68 10.74 14.59
C GLY A 227 4.52 11.55 13.62
N TRP A 228 5.81 11.30 13.60
CA TRP A 228 6.73 11.93 12.67
C TRP A 228 7.35 10.90 11.75
N TYR A 229 7.29 11.21 10.46
CA TYR A 229 7.98 10.47 9.41
C TYR A 229 9.14 11.26 8.88
N ARG A 230 10.24 10.58 8.52
CA ARG A 230 11.41 11.18 7.87
C ARG A 230 11.95 10.26 6.79
N LYS A 231 12.35 10.88 5.68
CA LYS A 231 13.03 10.18 4.58
C LYS A 231 13.99 11.10 3.87
N THR A 232 15.09 10.54 3.38
CA THR A 232 16.01 11.27 2.51
C THR A 232 15.81 10.85 1.05
N PHE A 233 15.99 11.78 0.13
CA PHE A 233 15.87 11.54 -1.30
C PHE A 233 16.88 12.39 -2.09
N VAL A 234 17.11 11.99 -3.36
CA VAL A 234 17.88 12.76 -4.34
C VAL A 234 16.99 13.03 -5.53
N PHE A 235 16.89 14.28 -5.95
CA PHE A 235 16.20 14.69 -7.17
C PHE A 235 17.21 14.92 -8.30
N GLN A 236 17.05 14.19 -9.42
CA GLN A 236 17.97 14.25 -10.58
C GLN A 236 17.37 14.98 -11.79
N GLY A 237 16.20 15.61 -11.64
CA GLY A 237 15.50 16.29 -12.74
C GLY A 237 16.30 17.40 -13.41
N SER A 238 15.82 17.90 -14.56
CA SER A 238 16.47 18.99 -15.29
C SER A 238 16.37 20.33 -14.57
N ALA A 239 17.24 21.30 -14.91
CA ALA A 239 17.21 22.63 -14.31
C ALA A 239 15.93 23.43 -14.66
N GLU A 240 15.21 23.03 -15.70
CA GLU A 240 13.94 23.62 -16.11
C GLU A 240 12.75 23.17 -15.23
N ASP A 241 12.94 22.12 -14.42
CA ASP A 241 11.91 21.53 -13.55
C ASP A 241 11.95 22.12 -12.12
N ASP A 242 12.16 23.43 -11.96
CA ASP A 242 12.25 24.07 -10.64
C ASP A 242 10.92 24.08 -9.88
N ARG A 243 9.81 23.85 -10.58
CA ARG A 243 8.47 23.80 -9.97
C ARG A 243 8.09 22.37 -9.68
N LEU A 244 8.20 21.99 -8.44
CA LEU A 244 7.93 20.64 -7.97
C LEU A 244 6.69 20.60 -7.08
N VAL A 245 6.06 19.43 -7.03
CA VAL A 245 4.96 19.10 -6.14
C VAL A 245 5.34 17.85 -5.38
N ILE A 246 5.22 17.88 -4.05
CA ILE A 246 5.24 16.66 -3.24
C ILE A 246 3.80 16.16 -3.07
N VAL A 247 3.60 14.91 -3.42
CA VAL A 247 2.34 14.20 -3.24
C VAL A 247 2.52 13.23 -2.07
N MET A 248 1.57 13.27 -1.13
CA MET A 248 1.58 12.45 0.07
C MET A 248 0.35 11.54 0.16
N GLY A 249 -0.41 11.42 -0.94
CA GLY A 249 -1.62 10.59 -0.98
C GLY A 249 -2.68 11.04 0.01
N LYS A 250 -3.14 10.11 0.87
CA LYS A 250 -4.04 10.43 1.98
C LYS A 250 -3.37 10.14 3.32
N ILE A 251 -3.62 11.03 4.26
CA ILE A 251 -3.08 10.99 5.62
C ILE A 251 -4.24 11.15 6.60
N ASP A 252 -4.25 10.37 7.65
CA ASP A 252 -5.25 10.44 8.71
C ASP A 252 -4.64 11.07 9.97
N ASP A 253 -5.13 12.16 10.55
CA ASP A 253 -6.15 13.14 10.11
C ASP A 253 -5.50 14.38 9.51
N TYR A 254 -4.53 14.97 10.27
CA TYR A 254 -3.86 16.24 9.96
C TYR A 254 -2.39 16.05 9.68
N ASP A 255 -1.86 16.89 8.82
CA ASP A 255 -0.44 16.83 8.49
C ASP A 255 0.23 18.18 8.26
N GLN A 256 1.54 18.20 8.48
CA GLN A 256 2.46 19.24 8.06
C GLN A 256 3.64 18.58 7.34
N VAL A 257 3.90 19.00 6.13
CA VAL A 257 5.00 18.46 5.30
C VAL A 257 6.12 19.49 5.18
N TYR A 258 7.33 19.04 5.46
CA TYR A 258 8.55 19.86 5.44
C TYR A 258 9.54 19.30 4.44
N ILE A 259 10.14 20.16 3.64
CA ILE A 259 11.30 19.86 2.78
C ILE A 259 12.49 20.67 3.29
N ASN A 260 13.58 20.00 3.59
CA ASN A 260 14.82 20.63 4.12
C ASN A 260 14.53 21.58 5.29
N GLY A 261 13.63 21.18 6.21
CA GLY A 261 13.25 21.93 7.37
C GLY A 261 12.21 23.04 7.16
N THR A 262 11.86 23.34 5.89
CA THR A 262 10.88 24.38 5.53
C THR A 262 9.51 23.77 5.31
N LEU A 263 8.45 24.32 5.93
CA LEU A 263 7.07 23.91 5.73
C LEU A 263 6.65 24.20 4.28
N VAL A 264 6.17 23.17 3.57
CA VAL A 264 5.69 23.29 2.18
C VAL A 264 4.19 23.10 2.06
N GLY A 265 3.55 22.51 3.05
CA GLY A 265 2.09 22.33 3.06
C GLY A 265 1.57 21.78 4.36
N SER A 266 0.26 21.95 4.56
CA SER A 266 -0.46 21.46 5.73
C SER A 266 -1.91 21.19 5.39
N THR A 267 -2.50 20.17 5.98
CA THR A 267 -3.94 19.88 5.94
C THR A 267 -4.45 19.78 7.36
N GLY A 268 -5.60 20.41 7.63
CA GLY A 268 -6.20 20.51 8.94
C GLY A 268 -5.54 21.56 9.84
N SER A 269 -6.05 21.68 11.05
CA SER A 269 -5.57 22.63 12.06
C SER A 269 -4.90 21.90 13.20
N PHE A 270 -3.62 22.21 13.43
CA PHE A 270 -2.92 21.67 14.60
C PHE A 270 -3.35 22.46 15.85
N PRO A 271 -3.84 21.81 16.90
CA PRO A 271 -4.21 22.49 18.13
C PRO A 271 -3.01 23.23 18.70
N SER A 272 -3.05 24.56 18.70
CA SER A 272 -2.17 25.34 19.56
C SER A 272 -2.82 25.38 20.94
N ALA A 273 -2.26 24.63 21.88
CA ALA A 273 -2.73 24.56 23.26
C ALA A 273 -4.19 24.09 23.44
N MET A 274 -4.46 22.81 23.30
CA MET A 274 -5.66 22.08 23.76
C MET A 274 -7.03 22.74 23.48
N LYS A 275 -7.16 23.60 22.49
CA LYS A 275 -8.44 24.14 22.05
C LYS A 275 -8.85 23.47 20.77
N GLU A 276 -10.04 22.88 20.77
CA GLU A 276 -10.71 22.33 19.60
C GLU A 276 -10.71 23.38 18.48
N GLN A 277 -10.12 23.04 17.35
CA GLN A 277 -10.24 23.82 16.14
C GLN A 277 -11.40 23.22 15.32
N PRO A 278 -12.22 24.06 14.67
CA PRO A 278 -13.24 23.56 13.78
C PRO A 278 -12.57 22.85 12.61
N THR A 279 -12.81 21.57 12.51
CA THR A 279 -12.37 20.71 11.41
C THR A 279 -13.58 20.41 10.52
N THR A 280 -13.36 20.09 9.25
CA THR A 280 -14.43 19.69 8.33
C THR A 280 -14.85 18.25 8.58
N GLY A 281 -14.01 17.47 9.31
CA GLY A 281 -14.16 16.04 9.51
C GLY A 281 -13.95 15.23 8.21
N GLN A 282 -13.33 15.85 7.20
CA GLN A 282 -13.04 15.22 5.90
C GLN A 282 -11.53 15.24 5.57
N GLU A 283 -10.72 15.73 6.48
CA GLU A 283 -9.28 15.88 6.31
C GLU A 283 -8.62 14.52 6.02
N PHE A 284 -9.03 13.47 6.74
CA PHE A 284 -8.53 12.11 6.51
C PHE A 284 -8.67 11.64 5.05
N ASN A 285 -9.68 12.10 4.33
CA ASN A 285 -9.95 11.67 2.95
C ASN A 285 -9.39 12.64 1.88
N ALA A 286 -8.81 13.75 2.29
CA ALA A 286 -8.24 14.74 1.37
C ALA A 286 -6.96 14.21 0.72
N PHE A 287 -6.84 14.37 -0.60
CA PHE A 287 -5.60 14.05 -1.31
C PHE A 287 -4.57 15.16 -1.11
N ARG A 288 -3.38 14.82 -0.62
CA ARG A 288 -2.29 15.77 -0.33
C ARG A 288 -1.40 15.96 -1.55
N GLY A 289 -1.31 17.19 -2.01
CA GLY A 289 -0.38 17.60 -3.06
C GLY A 289 0.06 19.04 -2.78
N TYR A 290 1.32 19.21 -2.37
CA TYR A 290 1.85 20.50 -1.92
C TYR A 290 2.92 21.02 -2.88
N TYR A 291 2.77 22.27 -3.30
CA TYR A 291 3.73 22.93 -4.17
C TYR A 291 4.99 23.30 -3.40
N ILE A 292 6.14 22.83 -3.89
CA ILE A 292 7.43 23.10 -3.25
C ILE A 292 7.97 24.43 -3.77
N PRO A 293 8.37 25.38 -2.89
CA PRO A 293 9.02 26.60 -3.30
C PRO A 293 10.25 26.35 -4.17
N ALA A 294 10.42 27.14 -5.23
CA ALA A 294 11.55 27.03 -6.14
C ALA A 294 12.88 27.13 -5.40
N GLY A 295 13.86 26.30 -5.80
CA GLY A 295 15.19 26.26 -5.20
C GLY A 295 15.27 25.60 -3.81
N LEU A 296 14.16 25.17 -3.21
CA LEU A 296 14.17 24.49 -1.92
C LEU A 296 14.74 23.06 -2.03
N VAL A 297 14.39 22.33 -3.06
CA VAL A 297 14.98 21.02 -3.36
C VAL A 297 16.34 21.22 -4.02
N LYS A 298 17.39 20.64 -3.44
CA LYS A 298 18.76 20.70 -3.94
C LYS A 298 18.97 19.56 -4.93
N LYS A 299 19.08 19.91 -6.21
CA LYS A 299 19.30 18.96 -7.30
C LYS A 299 20.63 18.22 -7.15
N GLY A 300 20.64 16.91 -7.40
CA GLY A 300 21.83 16.05 -7.30
C GLY A 300 22.37 15.89 -5.88
N GLN A 301 21.70 16.48 -4.89
CA GLN A 301 22.11 16.41 -3.49
C GLN A 301 21.06 15.66 -2.65
N LYS A 302 21.48 15.28 -1.45
CA LYS A 302 20.62 14.69 -0.46
C LYS A 302 19.66 15.76 0.09
N ASN A 303 18.37 15.51 0.00
CA ASN A 303 17.32 16.32 0.58
C ASN A 303 16.60 15.50 1.66
N THR A 304 15.95 16.19 2.59
CA THR A 304 15.14 15.56 3.64
C THR A 304 13.68 15.96 3.48
N VAL A 305 12.79 15.00 3.51
CA VAL A 305 11.37 15.22 3.75
C VAL A 305 11.04 14.77 5.17
N ALA A 306 10.30 15.61 5.91
CA ALA A 306 9.73 15.26 7.20
C ALA A 306 8.23 15.53 7.17
N VAL A 307 7.45 14.63 7.76
CA VAL A 307 5.99 14.76 7.85
C VAL A 307 5.58 14.61 9.30
N ARG A 308 4.89 15.63 9.83
CA ARG A 308 4.24 15.60 11.13
C ARG A 308 2.79 15.23 10.90
N VAL A 309 2.34 14.17 11.51
CA VAL A 309 0.95 13.69 11.44
C VAL A 309 0.35 13.82 12.83
N LEU A 310 -0.91 14.21 12.89
CA LEU A 310 -1.74 14.14 14.09
C LEU A 310 -2.97 13.31 13.74
N ASP A 311 -3.07 12.17 14.37
CA ASP A 311 -4.23 11.30 14.36
C ASP A 311 -5.05 11.56 15.63
N THR A 312 -6.35 11.70 15.47
CA THR A 312 -7.28 12.03 16.56
C THR A 312 -8.20 10.86 16.90
N GLY A 313 -8.04 9.73 16.24
CA GLY A 313 -8.74 8.48 16.49
C GLY A 313 -9.02 7.67 15.24
N GLY A 314 -9.10 6.37 15.42
CA GLY A 314 -9.42 5.42 14.36
C GLY A 314 -8.19 4.78 13.72
N ILE A 315 -7.89 5.12 12.49
CA ILE A 315 -6.69 4.64 11.80
C ILE A 315 -5.71 5.80 11.62
N GLY A 316 -4.41 5.55 11.87
CA GLY A 316 -3.40 6.60 11.74
C GLY A 316 -2.47 6.41 10.53
N GLY A 317 -1.81 7.51 10.15
CA GLY A 317 -0.68 7.47 9.23
C GLY A 317 -0.92 7.89 7.79
N ILE A 318 0.11 7.73 6.96
CA ILE A 318 0.06 7.96 5.50
C ILE A 318 -0.47 6.66 4.87
N TYR A 319 -1.80 6.50 4.84
CA TYR A 319 -2.42 5.20 4.63
C TYR A 319 -2.72 4.86 3.16
N GLU A 320 -2.80 5.87 2.28
CA GLU A 320 -3.07 5.66 0.83
C GLU A 320 -2.13 6.52 -0.02
N GLY A 321 -1.54 5.92 -1.04
CA GLY A 321 -0.67 6.59 -2.02
C GLY A 321 -1.40 7.34 -3.14
N PRO A 322 -0.64 7.86 -4.12
CA PRO A 322 0.81 7.75 -4.27
C PRO A 322 1.59 8.70 -3.36
N VAL A 323 2.87 8.37 -3.08
CA VAL A 323 3.77 9.23 -2.31
C VAL A 323 5.06 9.46 -3.09
N GLY A 324 5.37 10.72 -3.38
CA GLY A 324 6.53 11.06 -4.20
C GLY A 324 6.62 12.52 -4.60
N ILE A 325 7.62 12.83 -5.40
CA ILE A 325 7.84 14.15 -5.96
C ILE A 325 7.76 14.07 -7.48
N LEU A 326 7.11 15.06 -8.09
CA LEU A 326 7.00 15.20 -9.53
C LEU A 326 6.99 16.69 -9.93
N THR A 327 7.17 16.95 -11.23
CA THR A 327 7.04 18.33 -11.73
C THR A 327 5.60 18.81 -11.66
N GLN A 328 5.42 20.11 -11.47
CA GLN A 328 4.12 20.76 -11.48
C GLN A 328 3.35 20.48 -12.78
N THR A 329 4.03 20.42 -13.91
CA THR A 329 3.43 20.11 -15.21
C THR A 329 2.76 18.74 -15.19
N LYS A 330 3.46 17.69 -14.78
CA LYS A 330 2.89 16.33 -14.66
C LYS A 330 1.71 16.26 -13.68
N TYR A 331 1.80 17.00 -12.56
CA TYR A 331 0.72 17.08 -11.59
C TYR A 331 -0.55 17.70 -12.16
N ILE A 332 -0.41 18.82 -12.88
CA ILE A 332 -1.54 19.51 -13.54
C ILE A 332 -2.16 18.64 -14.65
N GLU A 333 -1.33 17.99 -15.48
CA GLU A 333 -1.78 17.08 -16.54
C GLU A 333 -2.59 15.91 -15.98
N TYR A 334 -2.12 15.30 -14.90
CA TYR A 334 -2.85 14.24 -14.20
C TYR A 334 -4.25 14.68 -13.80
N TRP A 335 -4.39 15.81 -13.11
CA TRP A 335 -5.71 16.29 -12.67
C TRP A 335 -6.62 16.68 -13.81
N ARG A 336 -6.06 17.23 -14.90
CA ARG A 336 -6.83 17.50 -16.12
C ARG A 336 -7.35 16.20 -16.77
N SER A 337 -6.55 15.15 -16.79
CA SER A 337 -6.95 13.84 -17.35
C SER A 337 -8.09 13.20 -16.56
N ILE A 338 -8.04 13.27 -15.22
CA ILE A 338 -9.11 12.74 -14.36
C ILE A 338 -10.42 13.50 -14.57
N LYS A 339 -10.38 14.83 -14.68
CA LYS A 339 -11.60 15.62 -14.93
C LYS A 339 -12.24 15.27 -16.28
N LYS A 340 -11.44 15.07 -17.32
CA LYS A 340 -11.95 14.67 -18.64
C LYS A 340 -12.59 13.29 -18.68
N SER A 341 -12.15 12.36 -17.81
CA SER A 341 -12.71 11.00 -17.76
C SER A 341 -14.02 10.90 -16.98
N ARG A 342 -14.47 11.99 -16.35
CA ARG A 342 -15.74 12.07 -15.60
C ARG A 342 -16.90 12.67 -16.41
N HIS A 343 -16.61 13.17 -17.60
CA HIS A 343 -17.56 13.66 -18.60
C HIS A 343 -17.56 12.74 -19.82
#